data_c70d9f1826204026db9abfbf2ecb4c8b
#
_entry.id   c70d9f1826204026db9abfbf2ecb4c8b
#
_cell.length_a   1.000
_cell.length_b   1.000
_cell.length_c   1.000
_cell.angle_alpha   90.00
_cell.angle_beta   90.00
_cell.angle_gamma   90.00
#
_symmetry.space_group_name_H-M   'P 1'
#
loop_
_entity.id
_entity.type
_entity.pdbx_description
1 polymer ?
#
loop_
_entity_poly.entity_id
_entity_poly.type
_entity_poly.pdbx_seq_one_letter_code
_entity_poly.pdbx_strand_id
1 'polypeptide(L)'
;MKLIKKIAAIMLSVMMVLGMASVVSAGEGGATAASTGTITINKAAKGETYKIYRILDLESYSENNFAYKVRTYESSSSTYNWSTFIKGTDIENNYVKIDNNYVTWIGKDTAERKTDFIKKALEYAHPSDTSTSKIEADATEVANGETVKFENLSLGYYLIESSTGTLCALDTTHKDISIDEKNNIPSVEKKVKKADGTWEDNNTASIGDKVEFKTTITAQPGARKYVLHDKMDAGLTFDTSSVQVKLKKSSETAESAVQTSDYTVKNSGLESTNSCTFHVEFTQAFCNTLKANDQIIVTYSATLNEKALIAGEGNKNTTKLTYGDSSETTPSTTTTKTFELPVFKYTMKSGVKTKLAGATFTLSKSNDGKNPIEFVKDTTTADTYRVAKTGDTDTVTEVTTPDSGKFTIKGLDADTYYLTETQQPDGYNKLSAPIKVVIDEEGKISVGDPGTEATTVEVENKSGTILPSTGGNGTSLIYFLGAVLALVSGVVLITKQRMKNN
;
A
#
# COMPACT_ATOMS: atom_id res chain seq x y z
N MET A 1 33.55 1.16 -17.09
CA MET A 1 34.63 1.17 -16.10
C MET A 1 34.67 2.36 -15.15
N LYS A 2 33.92 3.46 -15.36
CA LYS A 2 33.89 4.62 -14.41
C LYS A 2 32.76 4.57 -13.36
N LEU A 3 31.75 3.72 -13.55
CA LEU A 3 30.60 3.59 -12.64
C LEU A 3 30.90 2.63 -11.46
N ILE A 4 31.68 1.59 -11.70
CA ILE A 4 32.05 0.59 -10.67
C ILE A 4 32.98 1.20 -9.60
N LYS A 5 33.74 2.25 -9.96
CA LYS A 5 34.59 2.96 -9.00
C LYS A 5 33.84 3.87 -8.03
N LYS A 6 32.59 4.27 -8.34
CA LYS A 6 31.78 5.11 -7.44
C LYS A 6 31.01 4.28 -6.38
N ILE A 7 30.69 3.03 -6.67
CA ILE A 7 29.98 2.14 -5.71
C ILE A 7 30.95 1.59 -4.67
N ALA A 8 32.22 1.35 -5.06
CA ALA A 8 33.28 0.98 -4.10
C ALA A 8 33.66 2.14 -3.17
N ALA A 9 33.47 3.39 -3.60
CA ALA A 9 33.81 4.57 -2.77
C ALA A 9 32.83 4.84 -1.62
N ILE A 10 31.59 4.33 -1.71
CA ILE A 10 30.57 4.52 -0.66
C ILE A 10 30.78 3.54 0.51
N MET A 11 31.32 2.34 0.27
CA MET A 11 31.72 1.41 1.32
C MET A 11 33.13 1.71 1.89
N LEU A 12 33.97 2.47 1.18
CA LEU A 12 35.34 2.73 1.57
C LEU A 12 35.51 3.97 2.49
N SER A 13 34.49 4.80 2.63
CA SER A 13 34.58 6.05 3.41
C SER A 13 34.47 5.85 4.92
N VAL A 14 34.18 4.65 5.41
CA VAL A 14 34.16 4.31 6.85
C VAL A 14 35.56 4.00 7.37
N MET A 15 36.52 3.76 6.49
CA MET A 15 37.88 3.32 6.85
C MET A 15 38.96 4.39 6.78
N MET A 16 38.68 5.64 6.50
CA MET A 16 39.69 6.68 6.34
C MET A 16 39.45 7.91 7.21
N VAL A 17 39.11 7.72 8.47
CA VAL A 17 39.25 8.74 9.50
C VAL A 17 40.19 8.25 10.60
N LEU A 18 41.25 7.56 10.22
CA LEU A 18 42.36 7.23 11.06
C LEU A 18 43.56 8.05 10.62
N GLY A 19 43.52 9.33 10.82
CA GLY A 19 44.68 10.18 10.54
C GLY A 19 44.41 11.62 10.86
N MET A 20 44.52 11.97 12.08
CA MET A 20 45.10 13.19 12.70
C MET A 20 44.49 13.37 14.09
N ALA A 21 45.06 12.71 15.05
CA ALA A 21 44.89 13.08 16.45
C ALA A 21 46.20 13.70 16.97
N SER A 22 46.06 14.86 17.49
CA SER A 22 47.10 15.62 18.17
C SER A 22 47.74 14.80 19.29
N VAL A 23 49.06 14.84 19.27
CA VAL A 23 49.97 14.27 20.26
C VAL A 23 49.64 14.77 21.66
N VAL A 24 49.36 13.87 22.58
CA VAL A 24 49.54 14.09 24.01
C VAL A 24 50.59 13.12 24.52
N SER A 25 51.59 13.72 25.11
CA SER A 25 52.84 13.18 25.68
C SER A 25 52.69 11.86 26.40
N ALA A 26 53.57 10.92 26.05
CA ALA A 26 53.78 9.65 26.75
C ALA A 26 54.49 9.90 28.08
N GLY A 27 53.85 9.50 29.18
CA GLY A 27 54.52 9.22 30.43
C GLY A 27 54.76 7.70 30.50
N GLU A 28 56.01 7.25 30.71
CA GLU A 28 56.36 5.88 31.01
C GLU A 28 55.70 5.42 32.31
N GLY A 29 54.93 4.35 32.22
CA GLY A 29 54.34 3.68 33.37
C GLY A 29 53.42 2.58 32.95
N GLY A 30 53.75 1.35 33.20
CA GLY A 30 52.90 0.18 32.93
C GLY A 30 51.50 0.37 33.49
N ALA A 31 50.53 0.64 32.62
CA ALA A 31 49.17 0.87 33.03
C ALA A 31 48.35 -0.40 33.01
N THR A 32 48.20 -0.99 34.19
CA THR A 32 47.01 -1.77 34.56
C THR A 32 45.90 -0.79 34.96
N ALA A 33 45.38 -0.06 34.05
CA ALA A 33 44.15 0.68 34.26
C ALA A 33 43.17 0.19 33.20
N ALA A 34 42.08 -0.38 33.62
CA ALA A 34 40.92 -0.65 32.75
C ALA A 34 40.50 0.68 32.17
N SER A 35 41.06 1.08 31.03
CA SER A 35 40.64 2.26 30.33
C SER A 35 39.32 1.95 29.61
N THR A 36 38.26 2.64 29.99
CA THR A 36 36.98 2.58 29.32
C THR A 36 36.96 3.59 28.18
N GLY A 37 36.19 3.31 27.14
CA GLY A 37 35.98 4.15 25.98
C GLY A 37 34.51 4.47 25.73
N THR A 38 34.28 5.36 24.79
CA THR A 38 32.94 5.77 24.35
C THR A 38 32.80 5.53 22.85
N ILE A 39 31.67 4.93 22.45
CA ILE A 39 31.27 4.85 21.04
C ILE A 39 30.11 5.84 20.84
N THR A 40 30.27 6.80 19.94
CA THR A 40 29.24 7.78 19.57
C THR A 40 28.76 7.48 18.15
N ILE A 41 27.45 7.30 17.98
CA ILE A 41 26.81 7.15 16.67
C ILE A 41 26.12 8.47 16.35
N ASN A 42 26.58 9.18 15.32
CA ASN A 42 25.96 10.39 14.81
C ASN A 42 24.96 10.07 13.71
N LYS A 43 24.05 11.01 13.43
CA LYS A 43 22.97 10.85 12.45
C LYS A 43 22.10 9.62 12.73
N ALA A 44 22.01 9.23 13.99
CA ALA A 44 21.17 8.14 14.43
C ALA A 44 19.71 8.42 14.05
N ALA A 45 19.01 7.40 13.58
CA ALA A 45 17.60 7.50 13.27
C ALA A 45 16.76 7.48 14.56
N LYS A 46 16.02 8.55 14.82
CA LYS A 46 15.21 8.69 16.04
C LYS A 46 14.20 7.55 16.16
N GLY A 47 14.15 6.94 17.35
CA GLY A 47 13.28 5.79 17.64
C GLY A 47 13.93 4.44 17.35
N GLU A 48 15.05 4.40 16.61
CA GLU A 48 15.75 3.15 16.30
C GLU A 48 16.59 2.66 17.47
N THR A 49 16.68 1.32 17.56
CA THR A 49 17.47 0.64 18.58
C THR A 49 18.87 0.31 18.06
N TYR A 50 19.87 0.65 18.83
CA TYR A 50 21.29 0.38 18.58
C TYR A 50 21.81 -0.59 19.60
N LYS A 51 22.56 -1.59 19.15
CA LYS A 51 23.18 -2.62 19.98
C LYS A 51 24.65 -2.74 19.68
N ILE A 52 25.46 -2.99 20.69
CA ILE A 52 26.88 -3.26 20.54
C ILE A 52 27.25 -4.60 21.13
N TYR A 53 28.19 -5.27 20.47
CA TYR A 53 28.71 -6.55 20.87
C TYR A 53 30.23 -6.54 20.85
N ARG A 54 30.86 -6.75 21.99
CA ARG A 54 32.32 -6.87 22.06
C ARG A 54 32.71 -8.29 21.63
N ILE A 55 33.32 -8.38 20.44
CA ILE A 55 33.73 -9.68 19.85
C ILE A 55 35.07 -10.14 20.40
N LEU A 56 36.05 -9.20 20.52
CA LEU A 56 37.41 -9.46 21.01
C LEU A 56 37.75 -8.45 22.11
N ASP A 57 38.63 -8.90 23.03
CA ASP A 57 39.22 -8.03 24.05
C ASP A 57 40.50 -7.41 23.53
N LEU A 58 40.72 -6.11 23.79
CA LEU A 58 41.98 -5.44 23.53
C LEU A 58 42.92 -5.70 24.73
N GLU A 59 44.06 -6.36 24.49
CA GLU A 59 45.04 -6.66 25.51
C GLU A 59 46.06 -5.55 25.69
N SER A 60 46.59 -5.04 24.58
CA SER A 60 47.57 -3.99 24.59
C SER A 60 47.54 -3.17 23.29
N TYR A 61 47.96 -1.94 23.38
CA TYR A 61 48.11 -1.06 22.21
C TYR A 61 49.29 -0.15 22.41
N SER A 62 50.04 0.15 21.32
CA SER A 62 51.03 1.19 21.24
C SER A 62 51.01 1.76 19.83
N GLU A 63 50.73 3.06 19.68
CA GLU A 63 50.62 3.78 18.41
C GLU A 63 49.73 3.01 17.37
N ASN A 64 50.35 2.26 16.45
CA ASN A 64 49.65 1.52 15.39
C ASN A 64 49.69 -0.01 15.60
N ASN A 65 50.13 -0.50 16.76
CA ASN A 65 50.18 -1.92 17.06
C ASN A 65 49.12 -2.27 18.10
N PHE A 66 48.24 -3.19 17.77
CA PHE A 66 47.12 -3.65 18.59
C PHE A 66 47.18 -5.14 18.77
N ALA A 67 46.98 -5.61 19.97
CA ALA A 67 46.92 -7.03 20.29
C ALA A 67 45.54 -7.38 20.84
N TYR A 68 44.76 -8.08 20.04
CA TYR A 68 43.45 -8.57 20.44
C TYR A 68 43.53 -10.00 20.90
N LYS A 69 42.75 -10.32 21.93
CA LYS A 69 42.53 -11.68 22.42
C LYS A 69 41.11 -12.14 22.20
N VAL A 70 40.95 -13.44 22.07
CA VAL A 70 39.63 -14.08 22.17
C VAL A 70 39.01 -13.72 23.50
N ARG A 71 37.80 -13.24 23.50
CA ARG A 71 37.06 -12.84 24.70
C ARG A 71 36.93 -14.04 25.67
N THR A 72 37.25 -13.79 26.93
CA THR A 72 37.09 -14.76 28.01
C THR A 72 35.71 -14.61 28.64
N TYR A 73 35.08 -15.77 28.94
CA TYR A 73 33.80 -15.84 29.63
C TYR A 73 33.96 -16.61 30.91
N GLU A 74 33.18 -16.27 31.92
CA GLU A 74 33.14 -17.06 33.15
C GLU A 74 32.64 -18.49 32.87
N SER A 75 33.06 -19.43 33.65
CA SER A 75 32.78 -20.87 33.43
C SER A 75 31.31 -21.28 33.47
N SER A 76 30.44 -20.38 33.96
CA SER A 76 28.98 -20.53 33.98
C SER A 76 28.28 -19.99 32.73
N SER A 77 29.04 -19.38 31.81
CA SER A 77 28.47 -18.75 30.58
C SER A 77 28.06 -19.81 29.57
N SER A 78 27.06 -19.47 28.76
CA SER A 78 26.64 -20.29 27.62
C SER A 78 27.84 -20.63 26.73
N THR A 79 27.88 -21.86 26.20
CA THR A 79 28.83 -22.26 25.16
C THR A 79 28.61 -21.53 23.84
N TYR A 80 27.46 -20.92 23.65
CA TYR A 80 27.13 -20.07 22.50
C TYR A 80 27.54 -18.62 22.80
N ASN A 81 28.76 -18.27 22.41
CA ASN A 81 29.37 -16.98 22.70
C ASN A 81 30.40 -16.58 21.62
N TRP A 82 30.94 -15.35 21.68
CA TRP A 82 31.90 -14.86 20.70
C TRP A 82 33.20 -15.66 20.65
N SER A 83 33.63 -16.25 21.75
CA SER A 83 34.81 -17.15 21.76
C SER A 83 34.58 -18.38 20.88
N THR A 84 33.38 -18.97 20.94
CA THR A 84 33.00 -20.10 20.09
C THR A 84 32.90 -19.69 18.62
N PHE A 85 32.36 -18.50 18.33
CA PHE A 85 32.30 -17.95 16.96
C PHE A 85 33.71 -17.80 16.36
N ILE A 86 34.61 -17.11 17.06
CA ILE A 86 35.97 -16.80 16.58
C ILE A 86 36.80 -18.08 16.38
N LYS A 87 36.62 -19.08 17.26
CA LYS A 87 37.30 -20.40 17.17
C LYS A 87 36.63 -21.36 16.21
N GLY A 88 35.50 -20.96 15.63
CA GLY A 88 34.81 -21.78 14.62
C GLY A 88 35.68 -21.94 13.37
N THR A 89 35.74 -23.19 12.85
CA THR A 89 36.65 -23.56 11.75
C THR A 89 36.51 -22.66 10.51
N ASP A 90 35.29 -22.20 10.22
CA ASP A 90 35.05 -21.31 9.10
C ASP A 90 35.62 -19.90 9.33
N ILE A 91 35.63 -19.41 10.55
CA ILE A 91 36.16 -18.09 10.92
C ILE A 91 37.67 -18.13 11.09
N GLU A 92 38.18 -19.10 11.87
CA GLU A 92 39.61 -19.21 12.17
C GLU A 92 40.47 -19.46 10.92
N ASN A 93 40.00 -20.28 9.99
CA ASN A 93 40.79 -20.57 8.78
C ASN A 93 40.64 -19.54 7.65
N ASN A 94 39.55 -18.81 7.62
CA ASN A 94 39.25 -17.91 6.52
C ASN A 94 39.46 -16.41 6.83
N TYR A 95 39.30 -15.99 8.09
CA TYR A 95 39.34 -14.58 8.47
C TYR A 95 40.41 -14.26 9.51
N VAL A 96 40.62 -15.14 10.48
CA VAL A 96 41.54 -14.90 11.58
C VAL A 96 42.44 -16.11 11.81
N LYS A 97 43.61 -15.88 12.40
CA LYS A 97 44.46 -16.88 12.97
C LYS A 97 44.53 -16.67 14.49
N ILE A 98 44.44 -17.75 15.25
CA ILE A 98 44.55 -17.72 16.70
C ILE A 98 45.87 -18.39 17.11
N ASP A 99 46.67 -17.64 17.89
CA ASP A 99 47.89 -18.17 18.50
C ASP A 99 47.94 -17.68 19.96
N ASN A 100 48.01 -18.65 20.92
CA ASN A 100 47.95 -18.35 22.35
C ASN A 100 46.82 -17.41 22.79
N ASN A 101 45.63 -17.61 22.23
CA ASN A 101 44.43 -16.72 22.34
C ASN A 101 44.57 -15.36 21.69
N TYR A 102 45.70 -14.98 21.12
CA TYR A 102 45.79 -13.75 20.30
C TYR A 102 45.20 -13.97 18.92
N VAL A 103 44.45 -12.98 18.48
CA VAL A 103 43.72 -13.04 17.23
C VAL A 103 44.35 -12.08 16.19
N THR A 104 44.71 -12.61 15.04
CA THR A 104 45.32 -11.87 13.95
C THR A 104 44.47 -12.02 12.71
N TRP A 105 44.13 -10.91 12.02
CA TRP A 105 43.43 -10.93 10.73
C TRP A 105 44.33 -11.57 9.67
N ILE A 106 43.81 -12.50 8.90
CA ILE A 106 44.56 -13.18 7.82
C ILE A 106 43.96 -12.86 6.44
N GLY A 107 44.80 -12.93 5.43
CA GLY A 107 44.43 -12.67 4.05
C GLY A 107 44.37 -11.19 3.71
N LYS A 108 43.82 -10.85 2.52
CA LYS A 108 43.75 -9.47 2.05
C LYS A 108 42.72 -8.66 2.85
N ASP A 109 43.12 -7.49 3.25
CA ASP A 109 42.24 -6.52 3.94
C ASP A 109 41.35 -5.79 2.92
N THR A 110 40.29 -6.46 2.45
CA THR A 110 39.33 -5.89 1.50
C THR A 110 37.99 -5.60 2.16
N ALA A 111 37.28 -4.59 1.67
CA ALA A 111 35.94 -4.24 2.15
C ALA A 111 34.95 -5.42 2.03
N GLU A 112 35.07 -6.22 0.97
CA GLU A 112 34.22 -7.40 0.75
C GLU A 112 34.39 -8.46 1.83
N ARG A 113 35.66 -8.78 2.19
CA ARG A 113 35.95 -9.74 3.26
C ARG A 113 35.48 -9.28 4.63
N LYS A 114 35.65 -8.00 4.93
CA LYS A 114 35.13 -7.40 6.18
C LYS A 114 33.63 -7.46 6.24
N THR A 115 32.95 -7.14 5.14
CA THR A 115 31.49 -7.23 5.04
C THR A 115 31.01 -8.66 5.24
N ASP A 116 31.70 -9.64 4.66
CA ASP A 116 31.35 -11.06 4.80
C ASP A 116 31.55 -11.55 6.24
N PHE A 117 32.65 -11.18 6.88
CA PHE A 117 32.86 -11.46 8.31
C PHE A 117 31.77 -10.87 9.20
N ILE A 118 31.37 -9.61 8.95
CA ILE A 118 30.31 -8.93 9.69
C ILE A 118 28.97 -9.65 9.50
N LYS A 119 28.63 -10.07 8.26
CA LYS A 119 27.43 -10.87 8.02
C LYS A 119 27.42 -12.16 8.81
N LYS A 120 28.51 -12.90 8.80
CA LYS A 120 28.65 -14.15 9.57
C LYS A 120 28.53 -13.90 11.09
N ALA A 121 29.10 -12.80 11.58
CA ALA A 121 28.99 -12.43 12.99
C ALA A 121 27.54 -12.11 13.37
N LEU A 122 26.80 -11.40 12.51
CA LEU A 122 25.38 -11.12 12.72
C LEU A 122 24.50 -12.36 12.64
N GLU A 123 24.74 -13.22 11.65
CA GLU A 123 24.03 -14.50 11.54
C GLU A 123 24.28 -15.38 12.78
N TYR A 124 25.50 -15.34 13.32
CA TYR A 124 25.80 -16.00 14.55
C TYR A 124 25.13 -15.38 15.78
N ALA A 125 25.07 -14.03 15.85
CA ALA A 125 24.37 -13.35 16.94
C ALA A 125 22.85 -13.57 16.91
N HIS A 126 22.29 -13.70 15.71
CA HIS A 126 20.84 -13.85 15.47
C HIS A 126 20.57 -14.98 14.48
N PRO A 127 20.67 -16.24 14.88
CA PRO A 127 20.34 -17.35 13.99
C PRO A 127 18.90 -17.23 13.48
N SER A 128 18.71 -17.54 12.21
CA SER A 128 17.39 -17.51 11.55
C SER A 128 16.46 -18.64 11.95
N ASP A 129 16.99 -19.67 12.61
CA ASP A 129 16.20 -20.75 13.16
C ASP A 129 15.56 -20.34 14.51
N THR A 130 14.55 -21.07 14.92
CA THR A 130 13.85 -20.89 16.21
C THR A 130 14.71 -21.30 17.41
N SER A 131 16.02 -21.41 17.25
CA SER A 131 16.91 -21.79 18.32
C SER A 131 16.90 -20.74 19.42
N THR A 132 16.88 -21.18 20.64
CA THR A 132 16.97 -20.32 21.83
C THR A 132 18.36 -19.72 22.04
N SER A 133 19.33 -20.13 21.22
CA SER A 133 20.73 -19.70 21.31
C SER A 133 20.89 -18.36 20.56
N LYS A 134 21.08 -17.28 21.30
CA LYS A 134 21.40 -15.94 20.77
C LYS A 134 22.52 -15.32 21.58
N ILE A 135 23.26 -14.38 20.98
CA ILE A 135 24.20 -13.56 21.71
C ILE A 135 23.46 -12.34 22.25
N GLU A 136 23.53 -12.12 23.56
CA GLU A 136 23.03 -10.87 24.15
C GLU A 136 24.00 -9.72 23.85
N ALA A 137 23.46 -8.53 23.58
CA ALA A 137 24.26 -7.34 23.39
C ALA A 137 24.98 -6.91 24.68
N ASP A 138 26.21 -6.42 24.58
CA ASP A 138 26.90 -5.83 25.71
C ASP A 138 26.26 -4.53 26.19
N ALA A 139 25.66 -3.75 25.27
CA ALA A 139 24.80 -2.61 25.60
C ALA A 139 23.76 -2.37 24.50
N THR A 140 22.64 -1.76 24.87
CA THR A 140 21.54 -1.43 23.98
C THR A 140 21.04 -0.02 24.32
N GLU A 141 20.90 0.82 23.29
CA GLU A 141 20.39 2.20 23.40
C GLU A 141 19.34 2.47 22.32
N VAL A 142 18.33 3.28 22.66
CA VAL A 142 17.34 3.79 21.71
C VAL A 142 17.63 5.25 21.40
N ALA A 143 17.68 5.59 20.11
CA ALA A 143 17.95 6.95 19.68
C ALA A 143 16.79 7.89 20.04
N ASN A 144 17.03 8.83 20.96
CA ASN A 144 16.10 9.91 21.28
C ASN A 144 16.26 11.14 20.39
N GLY A 145 17.32 11.17 19.59
CA GLY A 145 17.70 12.24 18.66
C GLY A 145 18.68 11.71 17.62
N GLU A 146 19.46 12.61 17.03
CA GLU A 146 20.45 12.27 15.99
C GLU A 146 21.78 11.72 16.51
N THR A 147 21.87 11.43 17.80
CA THR A 147 23.10 10.91 18.43
C THR A 147 22.77 9.85 19.47
N VAL A 148 23.50 8.71 19.40
CA VAL A 148 23.49 7.66 20.40
C VAL A 148 24.90 7.50 20.97
N LYS A 149 25.03 7.34 22.28
CA LYS A 149 26.31 7.13 22.97
C LYS A 149 26.29 5.88 23.83
N PHE A 150 27.35 5.11 23.70
CA PHE A 150 27.66 3.99 24.59
C PHE A 150 28.90 4.37 25.38
N GLU A 151 28.77 4.55 26.67
CA GLU A 151 29.83 5.03 27.55
C GLU A 151 30.37 3.88 28.44
N ASN A 152 31.56 4.10 29.04
CA ASN A 152 32.19 3.15 29.95
C ASN A 152 32.44 1.73 29.36
N LEU A 153 32.69 1.69 28.06
CA LEU A 153 32.96 0.43 27.36
C LEU A 153 34.40 -0.06 27.62
N SER A 154 34.56 -1.35 27.91
CA SER A 154 35.87 -1.96 27.88
C SER A 154 36.46 -1.90 26.48
N LEU A 155 37.78 -1.65 26.37
CA LEU A 155 38.41 -1.61 25.05
C LEU A 155 38.40 -2.98 24.36
N GLY A 156 38.13 -3.01 23.03
CA GLY A 156 37.99 -4.24 22.29
C GLY A 156 37.54 -3.99 20.85
N TYR A 157 37.29 -5.07 20.14
CA TYR A 157 36.71 -5.03 18.79
C TYR A 157 35.19 -5.20 18.86
N TYR A 158 34.45 -4.22 18.43
CA TYR A 158 33.00 -4.16 18.54
C TYR A 158 32.28 -4.32 17.21
N LEU A 159 31.22 -5.11 17.22
CA LEU A 159 30.18 -5.10 16.22
C LEU A 159 29.08 -4.14 16.67
N ILE A 160 28.63 -3.27 15.80
CA ILE A 160 27.54 -2.34 16.07
C ILE A 160 26.39 -2.69 15.13
N GLU A 161 25.24 -2.91 15.71
CA GLU A 161 24.01 -3.24 15.03
C GLU A 161 22.97 -2.14 15.29
N SER A 162 22.26 -1.75 14.25
CA SER A 162 21.03 -0.96 14.38
C SER A 162 19.85 -1.75 13.86
N SER A 163 18.62 -1.35 14.20
CA SER A 163 17.41 -1.93 13.62
C SER A 163 17.30 -1.69 12.11
N THR A 164 18.03 -0.71 11.56
CA THR A 164 18.14 -0.45 10.12
C THR A 164 19.24 -1.26 9.43
N GLY A 165 20.07 -1.97 10.19
CA GLY A 165 21.17 -2.80 9.69
C GLY A 165 22.46 -2.62 10.47
N THR A 166 23.54 -3.26 9.98
CA THR A 166 24.84 -3.23 10.65
C THR A 166 25.62 -1.99 10.26
N LEU A 167 26.13 -1.26 11.25
CA LEU A 167 26.95 -0.08 11.04
C LEU A 167 28.39 -0.38 10.76
N CYS A 168 29.05 -1.13 11.61
CA CYS A 168 30.39 -1.65 11.36
C CYS A 168 30.91 -2.49 12.53
N ALA A 169 32.08 -3.15 12.32
CA ALA A 169 32.94 -3.61 13.37
C ALA A 169 33.97 -2.51 13.66
N LEU A 170 34.05 -2.06 14.89
CA LEU A 170 34.93 -0.99 15.33
C LEU A 170 36.02 -1.48 16.25
N ASP A 171 37.17 -0.94 16.00
CA ASP A 171 38.34 -1.03 16.79
C ASP A 171 38.36 0.14 17.78
N THR A 172 38.23 -0.10 19.07
CA THR A 172 38.27 0.92 20.11
C THR A 172 39.69 1.15 20.64
N THR A 173 40.66 1.27 19.75
CA THR A 173 42.02 1.62 20.10
C THR A 173 42.15 3.07 20.55
N HIS A 174 41.15 3.90 20.24
CA HIS A 174 40.97 5.24 20.72
C HIS A 174 39.81 5.29 21.71
N LYS A 175 39.99 6.02 22.82
CA LYS A 175 39.00 6.05 23.91
C LYS A 175 37.62 6.55 23.48
N ASP A 176 37.56 7.46 22.52
CA ASP A 176 36.31 8.06 22.06
C ASP A 176 36.23 7.94 20.54
N ILE A 177 35.33 7.13 20.05
CA ILE A 177 35.11 6.88 18.64
C ILE A 177 33.75 7.41 18.23
N SER A 178 33.73 8.11 17.09
CA SER A 178 32.51 8.64 16.50
C SER A 178 32.30 8.08 15.11
N ILE A 179 31.12 7.55 14.84
CA ILE A 179 30.70 7.06 13.52
C ILE A 179 29.41 7.72 13.10
N ASP A 180 29.24 7.90 11.79
CA ASP A 180 27.97 8.36 11.22
C ASP A 180 27.12 7.16 10.80
N GLU A 181 25.85 7.15 11.21
CA GLU A 181 24.84 6.26 10.64
C GLU A 181 24.69 6.57 9.14
N LYS A 182 24.76 5.57 8.32
CA LYS A 182 24.66 5.68 6.86
C LYS A 182 23.45 4.97 6.28
N ASN A 183 22.78 4.18 7.11
CA ASN A 183 21.60 3.45 6.69
C ASN A 183 20.38 4.36 6.83
N ASN A 184 19.61 4.47 5.75
CA ASN A 184 18.29 5.08 5.81
C ASN A 184 17.29 4.05 6.33
N ILE A 185 16.19 4.53 6.92
CA ILE A 185 15.07 3.67 7.30
C ILE A 185 14.31 3.23 6.02
N PRO A 186 13.79 2.01 5.99
CA PRO A 186 12.89 1.60 4.92
C PRO A 186 11.61 2.43 4.95
N SER A 187 10.90 2.50 3.84
CA SER A 187 9.62 3.17 3.75
C SER A 187 8.59 2.32 3.02
N VAL A 188 7.32 2.60 3.23
CA VAL A 188 6.21 1.99 2.50
C VAL A 188 5.36 3.07 1.85
N GLU A 189 4.92 2.80 0.64
CA GLU A 189 3.92 3.58 -0.08
C GLU A 189 2.83 2.65 -0.57
N LYS A 190 1.59 2.97 -0.25
CA LYS A 190 0.41 2.22 -0.67
C LYS A 190 -0.40 3.02 -1.66
N LYS A 191 -0.86 2.36 -2.71
CA LYS A 191 -1.73 2.92 -3.73
C LYS A 191 -2.88 1.97 -4.04
N VAL A 192 -3.99 2.52 -4.50
CA VAL A 192 -5.16 1.80 -4.99
C VAL A 192 -5.35 2.13 -6.47
N LYS A 193 -5.82 1.17 -7.25
CA LYS A 193 -5.98 1.32 -8.69
C LYS A 193 -7.32 1.98 -9.02
N LYS A 194 -7.28 3.00 -9.85
CA LYS A 194 -8.49 3.64 -10.41
C LYS A 194 -8.98 2.90 -11.65
N ALA A 195 -10.19 3.21 -12.09
CA ALA A 195 -10.81 2.64 -13.28
C ALA A 195 -10.01 2.90 -14.58
N ASP A 196 -9.29 4.02 -14.67
CA ASP A 196 -8.41 4.35 -15.80
C ASP A 196 -7.07 3.59 -15.79
N GLY A 197 -6.82 2.77 -14.75
CA GLY A 197 -5.62 1.97 -14.58
C GLY A 197 -4.49 2.66 -13.81
N THR A 198 -4.64 3.93 -13.43
CA THR A 198 -3.67 4.67 -12.62
C THR A 198 -3.67 4.22 -11.16
N TRP A 199 -2.56 4.47 -10.46
CA TRP A 199 -2.39 4.12 -9.06
C TRP A 199 -2.36 5.39 -8.21
N GLU A 200 -3.38 5.54 -7.34
CA GLU A 200 -3.62 6.76 -6.55
C GLU A 200 -3.83 6.44 -5.06
N ASP A 201 -3.99 7.49 -4.23
CA ASP A 201 -4.26 7.32 -2.80
C ASP A 201 -5.73 6.97 -2.52
N ASN A 202 -6.60 7.26 -3.48
CA ASN A 202 -8.02 6.96 -3.37
C ASN A 202 -8.61 6.53 -4.72
N ASN A 203 -9.71 5.80 -4.65
CA ASN A 203 -10.54 5.42 -5.78
C ASN A 203 -12.01 5.35 -5.35
N THR A 204 -12.88 5.07 -6.32
CA THR A 204 -14.28 4.76 -6.10
C THR A 204 -14.60 3.39 -6.66
N ALA A 205 -15.62 2.72 -6.11
CA ALA A 205 -16.06 1.40 -6.54
C ALA A 205 -17.52 1.12 -6.14
N SER A 206 -18.21 0.27 -6.88
CA SER A 206 -19.49 -0.30 -6.46
C SER A 206 -19.30 -1.45 -5.47
N ILE A 207 -20.29 -1.70 -4.62
CA ILE A 207 -20.34 -2.96 -3.86
C ILE A 207 -20.30 -4.12 -4.84
N GLY A 208 -19.47 -5.12 -4.56
CA GLY A 208 -19.22 -6.27 -5.43
C GLY A 208 -17.99 -6.11 -6.33
N ASP A 209 -17.48 -4.89 -6.52
CA ASP A 209 -16.32 -4.66 -7.36
C ASP A 209 -15.02 -5.13 -6.70
N LYS A 210 -14.12 -5.60 -7.54
CA LYS A 210 -12.74 -5.93 -7.18
C LYS A 210 -11.90 -4.65 -7.11
N VAL A 211 -11.33 -4.37 -5.95
CA VAL A 211 -10.42 -3.27 -5.69
C VAL A 211 -8.98 -3.80 -5.65
N GLU A 212 -8.09 -3.27 -6.48
CA GLU A 212 -6.69 -3.68 -6.56
C GLU A 212 -5.80 -2.70 -5.79
N PHE A 213 -4.88 -3.25 -4.98
CA PHE A 213 -3.93 -2.50 -4.16
C PHE A 213 -2.49 -2.82 -4.56
N LYS A 214 -1.62 -1.83 -4.39
CA LYS A 214 -0.18 -1.95 -4.57
C LYS A 214 0.52 -1.30 -3.38
N THR A 215 1.37 -2.06 -2.69
CA THR A 215 2.29 -1.54 -1.68
C THR A 215 3.71 -1.65 -2.20
N THR A 216 4.45 -0.56 -2.18
CA THR A 216 5.88 -0.51 -2.52
C THR A 216 6.68 -0.32 -1.24
N ILE A 217 7.55 -1.27 -0.91
CA ILE A 217 8.53 -1.18 0.16
C ILE A 217 9.84 -0.72 -0.48
N THR A 218 10.37 0.44 -0.07
CA THR A 218 11.71 0.88 -0.46
C THR A 218 12.69 0.34 0.57
N ALA A 219 13.47 -0.66 0.15
CA ALA A 219 14.41 -1.35 1.02
C ALA A 219 15.68 -0.52 1.27
N GLN A 220 16.32 -0.76 2.41
CA GLN A 220 17.58 -0.18 2.78
C GLN A 220 18.63 -1.26 3.09
N PRO A 221 19.93 -0.93 3.06
CA PRO A 221 20.99 -1.87 3.40
C PRO A 221 20.80 -2.47 4.80
N GLY A 222 21.08 -3.76 4.94
CA GLY A 222 20.93 -4.45 6.21
C GLY A 222 19.49 -4.82 6.56
N ALA A 223 18.60 -4.88 5.56
CA ALA A 223 17.23 -5.35 5.74
C ALA A 223 17.17 -6.63 6.60
N ARG A 224 16.37 -6.59 7.66
CA ARG A 224 16.23 -7.72 8.58
C ARG A 224 14.80 -7.84 9.08
N LYS A 225 14.28 -9.07 9.07
CA LYS A 225 12.95 -9.39 9.61
C LYS A 225 11.84 -8.49 9.02
N TYR A 226 11.85 -8.27 7.70
CA TYR A 226 10.81 -7.51 7.06
C TYR A 226 9.47 -8.24 7.13
N VAL A 227 8.47 -7.60 7.74
CA VAL A 227 7.08 -8.07 7.77
C VAL A 227 6.18 -6.92 7.36
N LEU A 228 5.50 -7.07 6.22
CA LEU A 228 4.48 -6.13 5.78
C LEU A 228 3.17 -6.47 6.47
N HIS A 229 2.61 -5.53 7.20
CA HIS A 229 1.31 -5.62 7.85
C HIS A 229 0.29 -4.85 7.04
N ASP A 230 -0.87 -5.43 6.82
CA ASP A 230 -1.96 -4.82 6.08
C ASP A 230 -3.27 -4.94 6.83
N LYS A 231 -4.00 -3.83 6.96
CA LYS A 231 -5.26 -3.74 7.68
C LYS A 231 -6.30 -3.07 6.82
N MET A 232 -7.33 -3.81 6.48
CA MET A 232 -8.51 -3.34 5.76
C MET A 232 -9.67 -3.07 6.70
N ASP A 233 -10.48 -2.07 6.37
CA ASP A 233 -11.77 -1.87 7.03
C ASP A 233 -12.73 -3.01 6.69
N ALA A 234 -13.78 -3.18 7.51
CA ALA A 234 -14.75 -4.26 7.38
C ALA A 234 -15.49 -4.28 6.03
N GLY A 235 -15.53 -3.15 5.33
CA GLY A 235 -16.11 -3.02 3.99
C GLY A 235 -15.28 -3.66 2.86
N LEU A 236 -14.07 -4.13 3.15
CA LEU A 236 -13.18 -4.76 2.19
C LEU A 236 -12.96 -6.23 2.57
N THR A 237 -13.27 -7.14 1.67
CA THR A 237 -13.01 -8.58 1.83
C THR A 237 -11.76 -8.97 1.05
N PHE A 238 -10.69 -9.31 1.77
CA PHE A 238 -9.40 -9.67 1.19
C PHE A 238 -9.47 -10.97 0.37
N ASP A 239 -8.92 -10.94 -0.85
CA ASP A 239 -8.69 -12.14 -1.66
C ASP A 239 -7.29 -12.70 -1.36
N THR A 240 -7.25 -13.74 -0.55
CA THR A 240 -6.00 -14.38 -0.08
C THR A 240 -5.16 -14.97 -1.22
N SER A 241 -5.79 -15.32 -2.34
CA SER A 241 -5.13 -15.92 -3.50
C SER A 241 -4.50 -14.90 -4.45
N SER A 242 -4.81 -13.63 -4.25
CA SER A 242 -4.44 -12.55 -5.18
C SER A 242 -3.05 -11.95 -4.95
N VAL A 243 -2.38 -12.31 -3.84
CA VAL A 243 -1.09 -11.70 -3.46
C VAL A 243 0.01 -12.08 -4.45
N GLN A 244 0.66 -11.08 -5.01
CA GLN A 244 1.85 -11.22 -5.84
C GLN A 244 2.96 -10.33 -5.33
N VAL A 245 4.19 -10.86 -5.30
CA VAL A 245 5.38 -10.13 -4.86
C VAL A 245 6.37 -10.05 -5.99
N LYS A 246 6.86 -8.84 -6.27
CA LYS A 246 7.88 -8.55 -7.26
C LYS A 246 9.00 -7.73 -6.63
N LEU A 247 10.18 -7.85 -7.20
CA LEU A 247 11.36 -7.06 -6.87
C LEU A 247 11.76 -6.21 -8.08
N LYS A 248 11.91 -4.92 -7.86
CA LYS A 248 12.54 -3.99 -8.79
C LYS A 248 13.83 -3.50 -8.16
N LYS A 249 14.96 -3.91 -8.72
CA LYS A 249 16.26 -3.46 -8.24
C LYS A 249 16.50 -2.01 -8.60
N SER A 250 17.16 -1.28 -7.72
CA SER A 250 17.47 0.16 -7.93
C SER A 250 18.33 0.42 -9.18
N SER A 251 19.06 -0.59 -9.65
CA SER A 251 19.86 -0.55 -10.87
C SER A 251 19.10 -0.96 -12.13
N GLU A 252 17.85 -1.41 -12.03
CA GLU A 252 17.06 -1.99 -13.12
C GLU A 252 15.74 -1.24 -13.29
N THR A 253 15.19 -1.25 -14.50
CA THR A 253 13.86 -0.68 -14.79
C THR A 253 12.77 -1.75 -14.73
N ALA A 254 13.14 -3.02 -14.94
CA ALA A 254 12.23 -4.15 -14.97
C ALA A 254 11.94 -4.70 -13.57
N GLU A 255 10.71 -5.18 -13.37
CA GLU A 255 10.29 -5.93 -12.20
C GLU A 255 10.48 -7.43 -12.45
N SER A 256 10.96 -8.17 -11.46
CA SER A 256 11.06 -9.63 -11.46
C SER A 256 10.19 -10.24 -10.38
N ALA A 257 9.59 -11.42 -10.62
CA ALA A 257 8.82 -12.11 -9.60
C ALA A 257 9.75 -12.61 -8.48
N VAL A 258 9.32 -12.43 -7.22
CA VAL A 258 9.98 -13.01 -6.05
C VAL A 258 9.48 -14.46 -5.90
N GLN A 259 10.40 -15.39 -5.62
CA GLN A 259 10.04 -16.80 -5.45
C GLN A 259 9.15 -16.98 -4.21
N THR A 260 8.18 -17.88 -4.29
CA THR A 260 7.27 -18.17 -3.17
C THR A 260 7.96 -18.78 -1.95
N SER A 261 9.19 -19.29 -2.10
CA SER A 261 10.05 -19.72 -1.00
C SER A 261 10.65 -18.57 -0.20
N ASP A 262 10.65 -17.35 -0.74
CA ASP A 262 11.28 -16.17 -0.17
C ASP A 262 10.35 -15.33 0.71
N TYR A 263 9.05 -15.64 0.69
CA TYR A 263 8.05 -14.98 1.54
C TYR A 263 6.90 -15.91 1.92
N THR A 264 6.18 -15.54 2.97
CA THR A 264 4.96 -16.24 3.42
C THR A 264 3.84 -15.23 3.62
N VAL A 265 2.65 -15.54 3.08
CA VAL A 265 1.43 -14.77 3.34
C VAL A 265 0.64 -15.43 4.46
N LYS A 266 0.36 -14.67 5.53
CA LYS A 266 -0.44 -15.13 6.68
C LYS A 266 -1.69 -14.28 6.83
N ASN A 267 -2.86 -14.90 6.91
CA ASN A 267 -4.16 -14.26 7.10
C ASN A 267 -4.95 -14.85 8.27
N SER A 268 -4.35 -15.77 9.02
CA SER A 268 -4.92 -16.42 10.20
C SER A 268 -3.84 -16.58 11.27
N GLY A 269 -4.23 -16.74 12.54
CA GLY A 269 -3.30 -16.86 13.67
C GLY A 269 -2.51 -15.58 13.95
N LEU A 270 -3.01 -14.43 13.48
CA LEU A 270 -2.41 -13.12 13.75
C LEU A 270 -2.68 -12.77 15.20
N GLU A 271 -1.63 -12.40 15.92
CA GLU A 271 -1.76 -12.05 17.34
C GLU A 271 -2.73 -10.88 17.53
N SER A 272 -3.53 -10.94 18.58
CA SER A 272 -4.62 -9.99 18.86
C SER A 272 -4.18 -8.52 18.97
N THR A 273 -2.90 -8.27 19.16
CA THR A 273 -2.33 -6.91 19.30
C THR A 273 -2.19 -6.16 17.98
N ASN A 274 -2.12 -6.86 16.84
CA ASN A 274 -1.84 -6.23 15.55
C ASN A 274 -3.07 -5.96 14.68
N SER A 275 -4.22 -6.58 14.98
CA SER A 275 -5.52 -6.40 14.25
C SER A 275 -5.39 -6.28 12.71
N CYS A 276 -4.37 -6.90 12.11
CA CYS A 276 -4.11 -6.87 10.68
C CYS A 276 -5.05 -7.83 9.93
N THR A 277 -5.33 -7.53 8.66
CA THR A 277 -6.06 -8.44 7.78
C THR A 277 -5.17 -9.57 7.29
N PHE A 278 -3.91 -9.22 6.94
CA PHE A 278 -2.89 -10.20 6.58
C PHE A 278 -1.48 -9.64 6.81
N HIS A 279 -0.48 -10.53 6.80
CA HIS A 279 0.94 -10.22 6.81
C HIS A 279 1.64 -10.85 5.60
N VAL A 280 2.70 -10.19 5.12
CA VAL A 280 3.68 -10.80 4.22
C VAL A 280 5.03 -10.79 4.94
N GLU A 281 5.49 -11.97 5.33
CA GLU A 281 6.76 -12.15 6.01
C GLU A 281 7.84 -12.54 5.00
N PHE A 282 8.92 -11.79 4.93
CA PHE A 282 10.05 -12.09 4.03
C PHE A 282 11.12 -12.89 4.76
N THR A 283 11.68 -13.89 4.09
CA THR A 283 12.79 -14.68 4.66
C THR A 283 14.04 -13.83 4.84
N GLN A 284 14.87 -14.15 5.83
CA GLN A 284 16.12 -13.43 6.04
C GLN A 284 17.08 -13.62 4.84
N ALA A 285 17.06 -14.78 4.21
CA ALA A 285 17.83 -15.04 2.99
C ALA A 285 17.48 -14.04 1.87
N PHE A 286 16.19 -13.79 1.65
CA PHE A 286 15.74 -12.78 0.71
C PHE A 286 16.16 -11.37 1.15
N CYS A 287 15.92 -11.00 2.39
CA CYS A 287 16.32 -9.70 2.94
C CYS A 287 17.81 -9.40 2.74
N ASN A 288 18.68 -10.41 2.90
CA ASN A 288 20.11 -10.29 2.71
C ASN A 288 20.53 -9.99 1.26
N THR A 289 19.65 -10.21 0.27
CA THR A 289 19.90 -9.88 -1.13
C THR A 289 19.59 -8.41 -1.49
N LEU A 290 18.82 -7.73 -0.63
CA LEU A 290 18.34 -6.37 -0.88
C LEU A 290 19.47 -5.34 -0.77
N LYS A 291 19.36 -4.31 -1.62
CA LYS A 291 20.26 -3.16 -1.64
C LYS A 291 19.47 -1.87 -1.39
N ALA A 292 20.19 -0.79 -1.13
CA ALA A 292 19.58 0.52 -0.99
C ALA A 292 18.69 0.88 -2.19
N ASN A 293 17.46 1.30 -1.90
CA ASN A 293 16.45 1.71 -2.87
C ASN A 293 15.94 0.59 -3.81
N ASP A 294 16.23 -0.68 -3.52
CA ASP A 294 15.49 -1.76 -4.13
C ASP A 294 14.02 -1.69 -3.69
N GLN A 295 13.09 -1.95 -4.60
CA GLN A 295 11.66 -1.86 -4.32
C GLN A 295 11.04 -3.25 -4.31
N ILE A 296 10.45 -3.63 -3.19
CA ILE A 296 9.59 -4.82 -3.10
C ILE A 296 8.17 -4.33 -3.36
N ILE A 297 7.54 -4.86 -4.40
CA ILE A 297 6.20 -4.47 -4.85
C ILE A 297 5.25 -5.60 -4.54
N VAL A 298 4.31 -5.36 -3.64
CA VAL A 298 3.27 -6.31 -3.25
C VAL A 298 1.95 -5.84 -3.82
N THR A 299 1.34 -6.62 -4.71
CA THR A 299 0.02 -6.35 -5.27
C THR A 299 -0.96 -7.41 -4.82
N TYR A 300 -2.20 -7.02 -4.59
CA TYR A 300 -3.28 -7.88 -4.14
C TYR A 300 -4.62 -7.19 -4.35
N SER A 301 -5.72 -7.90 -4.07
CA SER A 301 -7.06 -7.37 -4.24
C SER A 301 -7.98 -7.67 -3.06
N ALA A 302 -9.04 -6.88 -2.97
CA ALA A 302 -10.18 -7.14 -2.10
C ALA A 302 -11.48 -6.86 -2.86
N THR A 303 -12.59 -7.41 -2.39
CA THR A 303 -13.93 -7.08 -2.88
C THR A 303 -14.57 -6.08 -1.94
N LEU A 304 -15.13 -4.99 -2.48
CA LEU A 304 -15.96 -4.08 -1.69
C LEU A 304 -17.27 -4.79 -1.34
N ASN A 305 -17.56 -4.97 -0.06
CA ASN A 305 -18.65 -5.79 0.42
C ASN A 305 -19.81 -4.96 1.01
N GLU A 306 -20.86 -5.65 1.48
CA GLU A 306 -22.07 -5.01 2.04
C GLU A 306 -21.86 -4.23 3.34
N LYS A 307 -20.70 -4.35 3.99
CA LYS A 307 -20.33 -3.57 5.18
C LYS A 307 -19.61 -2.28 4.83
N ALA A 308 -19.49 -1.98 3.52
CA ALA A 308 -18.83 -0.76 3.07
C ALA A 308 -19.50 0.49 3.66
N LEU A 309 -18.65 1.41 4.12
CA LEU A 309 -19.08 2.75 4.51
C LEU A 309 -19.50 3.50 3.25
N ILE A 310 -20.74 3.95 3.24
CA ILE A 310 -21.33 4.69 2.13
C ILE A 310 -21.03 6.18 2.34
N ALA A 311 -20.41 6.81 1.36
CA ALA A 311 -19.97 8.20 1.43
C ALA A 311 -18.98 8.48 2.59
N GLY A 312 -18.80 9.75 2.96
CA GLY A 312 -17.99 10.16 4.10
C GLY A 312 -16.51 9.84 3.95
N GLU A 313 -15.91 9.24 4.99
CA GLU A 313 -14.48 8.91 5.01
C GLU A 313 -14.07 7.75 4.09
N GLY A 314 -15.04 6.96 3.59
CA GLY A 314 -14.79 5.78 2.77
C GLY A 314 -14.20 4.59 3.53
N ASN A 315 -13.77 3.57 2.79
CA ASN A 315 -13.24 2.31 3.30
C ASN A 315 -11.72 2.34 3.20
N LYS A 316 -11.04 2.33 4.34
CA LYS A 316 -9.58 2.48 4.43
C LYS A 316 -8.88 1.15 4.34
N ASN A 317 -7.71 1.16 3.70
CA ASN A 317 -6.75 0.08 3.73
C ASN A 317 -5.38 0.64 4.08
N THR A 318 -4.82 0.22 5.22
CA THR A 318 -3.60 0.78 5.79
C THR A 318 -2.51 -0.28 5.85
N THR A 319 -1.30 0.09 5.46
CA THR A 319 -0.13 -0.78 5.54
C THR A 319 1.01 -0.14 6.31
N LYS A 320 1.81 -0.97 6.98
CA LYS A 320 3.11 -0.61 7.57
C LYS A 320 4.07 -1.77 7.44
N LEU A 321 5.36 -1.50 7.46
CA LEU A 321 6.42 -2.50 7.54
C LEU A 321 6.99 -2.50 8.94
N THR A 322 7.11 -3.69 9.57
CA THR A 322 7.98 -3.88 10.72
C THR A 322 9.32 -4.45 10.25
N TYR A 323 10.40 -4.06 10.91
CA TYR A 323 11.77 -4.48 10.57
C TYR A 323 12.66 -4.45 11.80
N GLY A 324 13.82 -5.13 11.72
CA GLY A 324 14.69 -5.28 12.87
C GLY A 324 14.00 -6.05 14.01
N ASP A 325 14.18 -5.60 15.24
CA ASP A 325 13.58 -6.25 16.40
C ASP A 325 12.23 -5.67 16.81
N SER A 326 12.01 -4.35 16.59
CA SER A 326 10.79 -3.68 17.05
C SER A 326 10.45 -2.39 16.28
N SER A 327 11.19 -2.08 15.22
CA SER A 327 10.99 -0.84 14.45
C SER A 327 9.87 -0.98 13.44
N GLU A 328 9.19 0.12 13.13
CA GLU A 328 8.15 0.17 12.11
C GLU A 328 8.19 1.45 11.28
N THR A 329 7.73 1.36 10.05
CA THR A 329 7.58 2.54 9.18
C THR A 329 6.37 3.36 9.54
N THR A 330 6.35 4.62 9.10
CA THR A 330 5.11 5.40 9.05
C THR A 330 4.07 4.65 8.21
N PRO A 331 2.84 4.48 8.70
CA PRO A 331 1.79 3.84 7.93
C PRO A 331 1.42 4.61 6.67
N SER A 332 1.05 3.87 5.61
CA SER A 332 0.51 4.43 4.38
C SER A 332 -0.90 3.89 4.16
N THR A 333 -1.85 4.76 3.80
CA THR A 333 -3.28 4.44 3.74
C THR A 333 -3.86 4.84 2.39
N THR A 334 -4.72 3.98 1.84
CA THR A 334 -5.58 4.30 0.70
C THR A 334 -7.05 4.26 1.13
N THR A 335 -7.91 4.95 0.37
CA THR A 335 -9.35 5.02 0.63
C THR A 335 -10.14 4.64 -0.61
N THR A 336 -11.10 3.73 -0.46
CA THR A 336 -12.09 3.38 -1.49
C THR A 336 -13.44 3.95 -1.08
N LYS A 337 -14.01 4.81 -1.91
CA LYS A 337 -15.34 5.40 -1.67
C LYS A 337 -16.41 4.68 -2.48
N THR A 338 -17.63 4.71 -1.96
CA THR A 338 -18.84 4.26 -2.65
C THR A 338 -19.99 5.15 -2.23
N PHE A 339 -20.99 5.31 -3.08
CA PHE A 339 -21.99 6.37 -2.93
C PHE A 339 -23.41 5.82 -2.87
N GLU A 340 -24.34 6.72 -2.57
CA GLU A 340 -25.76 6.45 -2.62
C GLU A 340 -26.48 7.37 -3.57
N LEU A 341 -27.61 6.92 -4.10
CA LEU A 341 -28.50 7.62 -4.99
C LEU A 341 -29.89 7.71 -4.37
N PRO A 342 -30.22 8.81 -3.67
CA PRO A 342 -31.58 9.07 -3.22
C PRO A 342 -32.48 9.46 -4.38
N VAL A 343 -33.69 8.87 -4.45
CA VAL A 343 -34.70 9.16 -5.48
C VAL A 343 -36.00 9.56 -4.81
N PHE A 344 -36.64 10.63 -5.31
CA PHE A 344 -37.96 11.07 -4.89
C PHE A 344 -38.93 11.13 -6.08
N LYS A 345 -39.92 10.28 -6.06
CA LYS A 345 -41.00 10.22 -7.03
C LYS A 345 -42.18 11.07 -6.59
N TYR A 346 -42.60 11.99 -7.42
CA TYR A 346 -43.69 12.92 -7.12
C TYR A 346 -44.55 13.27 -8.33
N THR A 347 -45.68 13.91 -8.05
CA THR A 347 -46.51 14.63 -9.02
C THR A 347 -46.84 16.04 -8.50
N MET A 348 -47.11 16.98 -9.39
CA MET A 348 -47.55 18.29 -8.98
C MET A 348 -49.07 18.33 -8.78
N LYS A 349 -49.52 18.68 -7.57
CA LYS A 349 -50.93 18.92 -7.25
C LYS A 349 -51.07 20.36 -6.76
N SER A 350 -51.82 21.18 -7.46
CA SER A 350 -52.03 22.61 -7.09
C SER A 350 -50.71 23.35 -6.79
N GLY A 351 -49.66 23.10 -7.60
CA GLY A 351 -48.36 23.74 -7.42
C GLY A 351 -47.47 23.13 -6.31
N VAL A 352 -47.91 22.07 -5.64
CA VAL A 352 -47.17 21.39 -4.56
C VAL A 352 -46.70 20.02 -5.00
N LYS A 353 -45.41 19.69 -4.74
CA LYS A 353 -44.89 18.34 -4.93
C LYS A 353 -45.58 17.36 -3.98
N THR A 354 -46.31 16.41 -4.54
CA THR A 354 -47.03 15.36 -3.82
C THR A 354 -46.35 14.02 -4.11
N LYS A 355 -45.96 13.28 -3.06
CA LYS A 355 -45.36 11.95 -3.20
C LYS A 355 -46.20 11.02 -4.06
N LEU A 356 -45.54 10.15 -4.83
CA LEU A 356 -46.19 9.23 -5.75
C LEU A 356 -45.59 7.83 -5.64
N ALA A 357 -46.42 6.87 -5.24
CA ALA A 357 -46.06 5.45 -5.14
C ALA A 357 -46.35 4.68 -6.43
N GLY A 358 -45.79 3.48 -6.56
CA GLY A 358 -46.15 2.52 -7.61
C GLY A 358 -45.45 2.71 -8.94
N ALA A 359 -44.51 3.66 -9.07
CA ALA A 359 -43.63 3.69 -10.23
C ALA A 359 -42.49 2.69 -10.08
N THR A 360 -42.13 1.98 -11.16
CA THR A 360 -41.04 1.01 -11.18
C THR A 360 -39.87 1.54 -12.01
N PHE A 361 -38.65 1.36 -11.49
CA PHE A 361 -37.43 1.86 -12.08
C PHE A 361 -36.36 0.80 -12.21
N THR A 362 -35.55 0.87 -13.28
CA THR A 362 -34.26 0.23 -13.41
C THR A 362 -33.16 1.29 -13.41
N LEU A 363 -31.95 0.92 -13.01
CA LEU A 363 -30.75 1.75 -13.11
C LEU A 363 -29.71 1.00 -13.98
N SER A 364 -29.12 1.68 -14.95
CA SER A 364 -28.08 1.10 -15.80
C SER A 364 -26.97 2.10 -16.08
N LYS A 365 -25.80 1.63 -16.54
CA LYS A 365 -24.72 2.51 -17.04
C LYS A 365 -24.87 2.87 -18.51
N SER A 366 -25.89 2.32 -19.19
CA SER A 366 -26.21 2.57 -20.59
C SER A 366 -27.55 3.26 -20.74
N ASN A 367 -27.63 4.26 -21.63
CA ASN A 367 -28.84 5.04 -21.82
C ASN A 367 -29.96 4.27 -22.55
N ASP A 368 -29.65 3.12 -23.14
CA ASP A 368 -30.64 2.23 -23.76
C ASP A 368 -31.30 1.25 -22.75
N GLY A 369 -30.94 1.39 -21.46
CA GLY A 369 -31.49 0.57 -20.37
C GLY A 369 -31.01 -0.88 -20.35
N LYS A 370 -30.08 -1.27 -21.24
CA LYS A 370 -29.52 -2.62 -21.23
C LYS A 370 -28.63 -2.86 -20.02
N ASN A 371 -28.55 -4.14 -19.61
CA ASN A 371 -27.77 -4.58 -18.47
C ASN A 371 -28.07 -3.76 -17.20
N PRO A 372 -29.32 -3.78 -16.72
CA PRO A 372 -29.68 -3.11 -15.49
C PRO A 372 -28.86 -3.65 -14.32
N ILE A 373 -28.50 -2.76 -13.41
CA ILE A 373 -27.79 -3.11 -12.18
C ILE A 373 -28.71 -3.93 -11.29
N GLU A 374 -28.18 -5.00 -10.73
CA GLU A 374 -28.89 -5.83 -9.77
C GLU A 374 -28.77 -5.27 -8.36
N PHE A 375 -29.82 -5.37 -7.59
CA PHE A 375 -29.91 -4.87 -6.21
C PHE A 375 -30.39 -5.94 -5.26
N VAL A 376 -30.03 -5.80 -4.01
CA VAL A 376 -30.61 -6.51 -2.88
C VAL A 376 -31.32 -5.50 -1.99
N LYS A 377 -32.55 -5.82 -1.58
CA LYS A 377 -33.28 -4.96 -0.64
C LYS A 377 -32.64 -5.00 0.73
N ASP A 378 -32.39 -3.82 1.32
CA ASP A 378 -31.87 -3.73 2.68
C ASP A 378 -32.98 -4.14 3.67
N THR A 379 -32.68 -5.08 4.55
CA THR A 379 -33.62 -5.59 5.54
C THR A 379 -33.64 -4.74 6.82
N THR A 380 -32.66 -3.85 6.98
CA THR A 380 -32.50 -3.01 8.18
C THR A 380 -33.00 -1.60 7.97
N THR A 381 -32.95 -1.09 6.74
CA THR A 381 -33.35 0.28 6.39
C THR A 381 -34.47 0.23 5.37
N ALA A 382 -35.63 0.75 5.74
CA ALA A 382 -36.79 0.77 4.86
C ALA A 382 -36.49 1.55 3.56
N ASP A 383 -37.10 1.06 2.46
CA ASP A 383 -37.03 1.72 1.16
C ASP A 383 -35.58 1.91 0.64
N THR A 384 -34.67 1.07 1.08
CA THR A 384 -33.26 1.10 0.71
C THR A 384 -32.84 -0.18 0.00
N TYR A 385 -32.02 -0.04 -1.01
CA TYR A 385 -31.44 -1.11 -1.80
C TYR A 385 -29.94 -0.91 -1.88
N ARG A 386 -29.16 -1.98 -1.94
CA ARG A 386 -27.73 -1.93 -2.23
C ARG A 386 -27.43 -2.63 -3.56
N VAL A 387 -26.37 -2.25 -4.21
CA VAL A 387 -25.84 -2.99 -5.37
C VAL A 387 -25.57 -4.45 -4.95
N ALA A 388 -25.99 -5.38 -5.79
CA ALA A 388 -25.76 -6.81 -5.55
C ALA A 388 -24.29 -7.17 -5.82
N LYS A 389 -23.79 -8.14 -5.06
CA LYS A 389 -22.45 -8.74 -5.24
C LYS A 389 -22.56 -10.22 -5.56
N THR A 390 -21.50 -10.80 -6.05
CA THR A 390 -21.43 -12.25 -6.28
C THR A 390 -21.79 -13.02 -5.01
N GLY A 391 -22.71 -13.97 -5.14
CA GLY A 391 -23.18 -14.81 -4.03
C GLY A 391 -24.41 -14.29 -3.30
N ASP A 392 -24.91 -13.10 -3.66
CA ASP A 392 -26.20 -12.64 -3.15
C ASP A 392 -27.36 -13.45 -3.73
N THR A 393 -28.41 -13.62 -2.91
CA THR A 393 -29.69 -14.19 -3.28
C THR A 393 -30.76 -13.11 -3.27
N ASP A 394 -31.95 -13.42 -3.86
CA ASP A 394 -33.10 -12.51 -3.90
C ASP A 394 -32.77 -11.14 -4.54
N THR A 395 -31.94 -11.18 -5.59
CA THR A 395 -31.60 -9.99 -6.37
C THR A 395 -32.76 -9.53 -7.23
N VAL A 396 -32.91 -8.22 -7.39
CA VAL A 396 -33.90 -7.58 -8.26
C VAL A 396 -33.20 -6.56 -9.16
N THR A 397 -33.72 -6.38 -10.36
CA THR A 397 -33.26 -5.32 -11.28
C THR A 397 -34.19 -4.12 -11.26
N GLU A 398 -35.36 -4.23 -10.64
CA GLU A 398 -36.39 -3.21 -10.59
C GLU A 398 -36.68 -2.79 -9.16
N VAL A 399 -36.85 -1.48 -8.97
CA VAL A 399 -37.25 -0.87 -7.70
C VAL A 399 -38.60 -0.17 -7.89
N THR A 400 -39.60 -0.57 -7.13
CA THR A 400 -40.91 0.10 -7.11
C THR A 400 -40.96 1.13 -6.01
N THR A 401 -41.44 2.35 -6.35
CA THR A 401 -41.55 3.46 -5.37
C THR A 401 -42.59 3.10 -4.31
N PRO A 402 -42.22 3.19 -3.02
CA PRO A 402 -43.12 2.93 -1.88
C PRO A 402 -44.07 4.10 -1.65
N ASP A 403 -44.96 3.97 -0.63
CA ASP A 403 -45.92 5.02 -0.25
C ASP A 403 -45.26 6.34 0.17
N SER A 404 -44.00 6.31 0.59
CA SER A 404 -43.19 7.51 0.86
C SER A 404 -42.84 8.27 -0.42
N GLY A 405 -42.92 7.65 -1.57
CA GLY A 405 -42.40 8.14 -2.86
C GLY A 405 -40.90 8.20 -2.92
N LYS A 406 -40.18 7.67 -1.92
CA LYS A 406 -38.72 7.79 -1.80
C LYS A 406 -38.09 6.41 -1.71
N PHE A 407 -36.98 6.23 -2.38
CA PHE A 407 -36.07 5.10 -2.18
C PHE A 407 -34.62 5.54 -2.35
N THR A 408 -33.70 4.74 -1.84
CA THR A 408 -32.26 4.99 -1.92
C THR A 408 -31.54 3.75 -2.45
N ILE A 409 -30.65 3.92 -3.41
CA ILE A 409 -29.72 2.89 -3.89
C ILE A 409 -28.35 3.19 -3.32
N LYS A 410 -27.73 2.23 -2.62
CA LYS A 410 -26.42 2.35 -1.98
C LYS A 410 -25.38 1.48 -2.67
N GLY A 411 -24.13 1.85 -2.52
CA GLY A 411 -23.00 1.07 -3.01
C GLY A 411 -22.71 1.27 -4.49
N LEU A 412 -22.91 2.49 -4.99
CA LEU A 412 -22.64 2.88 -6.37
C LEU A 412 -21.23 3.49 -6.48
N ASP A 413 -20.56 3.21 -7.58
CA ASP A 413 -19.32 3.89 -7.99
C ASP A 413 -19.59 5.33 -8.46
N ALA A 414 -18.55 6.14 -8.58
CA ALA A 414 -18.58 7.37 -9.35
C ALA A 414 -18.69 7.03 -10.84
N ASP A 415 -19.81 7.36 -11.47
CA ASP A 415 -20.08 7.03 -12.88
C ASP A 415 -21.29 7.79 -13.40
N THR A 416 -21.58 7.58 -14.68
CA THR A 416 -22.84 8.03 -15.32
C THR A 416 -23.85 6.91 -15.28
N TYR A 417 -25.02 7.19 -14.73
CA TYR A 417 -26.16 6.27 -14.63
C TYR A 417 -27.37 6.80 -15.38
N TYR A 418 -28.24 5.88 -15.75
CA TYR A 418 -29.52 6.18 -16.40
C TYR A 418 -30.63 5.50 -15.61
N LEU A 419 -31.46 6.32 -14.95
CA LEU A 419 -32.64 5.87 -14.22
C LEU A 419 -33.82 5.81 -15.20
N THR A 420 -34.30 4.61 -15.49
CA THR A 420 -35.38 4.35 -16.46
C THR A 420 -36.64 3.96 -15.74
N GLU A 421 -37.75 4.70 -15.95
CA GLU A 421 -39.06 4.28 -15.48
C GLU A 421 -39.56 3.15 -16.39
N THR A 422 -39.70 1.94 -15.87
CA THR A 422 -40.24 0.77 -16.62
C THR A 422 -41.74 0.72 -16.57
N GLN A 423 -42.34 1.10 -15.43
CA GLN A 423 -43.77 1.18 -15.23
C GLN A 423 -44.13 2.48 -14.48
N GLN A 424 -45.13 3.19 -15.02
CA GLN A 424 -45.70 4.37 -14.35
C GLN A 424 -46.83 3.94 -13.39
N PRO A 425 -47.16 4.76 -12.39
CA PRO A 425 -48.37 4.58 -11.59
C PRO A 425 -49.66 4.78 -12.40
N ASP A 426 -50.75 4.16 -11.98
CA ASP A 426 -52.05 4.26 -12.64
C ASP A 426 -52.55 5.70 -12.72
N GLY A 427 -52.97 6.12 -13.90
CA GLY A 427 -53.46 7.48 -14.16
C GLY A 427 -52.39 8.49 -14.45
N TYR A 428 -51.11 8.06 -14.57
CA TYR A 428 -49.99 8.95 -14.90
C TYR A 428 -49.32 8.58 -16.22
N ASN A 429 -48.64 9.53 -16.81
CA ASN A 429 -47.85 9.33 -18.02
C ASN A 429 -46.47 8.77 -17.66
N LYS A 430 -46.01 7.75 -18.37
CA LYS A 430 -44.67 7.24 -18.30
C LYS A 430 -43.64 8.27 -18.77
N LEU A 431 -42.44 8.30 -18.19
CA LEU A 431 -41.33 9.10 -18.70
C LEU A 431 -40.98 8.67 -20.13
N SER A 432 -40.76 9.65 -21.01
CA SER A 432 -40.42 9.41 -22.42
C SER A 432 -38.95 8.99 -22.63
N ALA A 433 -38.08 9.27 -21.69
CA ALA A 433 -36.65 8.96 -21.76
C ALA A 433 -36.08 8.65 -20.34
N PRO A 434 -34.98 7.93 -20.27
CA PRO A 434 -34.22 7.76 -19.03
C PRO A 434 -33.71 9.09 -18.48
N ILE A 435 -33.59 9.19 -17.17
CA ILE A 435 -32.98 10.33 -16.49
C ILE A 435 -31.49 10.03 -16.35
N LYS A 436 -30.64 10.87 -16.97
CA LYS A 436 -29.19 10.81 -16.80
C LYS A 436 -28.84 11.33 -15.42
N VAL A 437 -28.04 10.56 -14.69
CA VAL A 437 -27.52 10.89 -13.36
C VAL A 437 -26.02 10.66 -13.38
N VAL A 438 -25.25 11.65 -12.95
CA VAL A 438 -23.79 11.52 -12.79
C VAL A 438 -23.48 11.63 -11.31
N ILE A 439 -22.72 10.67 -10.80
CA ILE A 439 -22.11 10.70 -9.47
C ILE A 439 -20.62 10.93 -9.69
N ASP A 440 -20.05 12.01 -9.16
CA ASP A 440 -18.63 12.30 -9.27
C ASP A 440 -17.79 11.58 -8.17
N GLU A 441 -16.45 11.72 -8.22
CA GLU A 441 -15.53 11.07 -7.27
C GLU A 441 -15.66 11.62 -5.83
N GLU A 442 -16.30 12.77 -5.64
CA GLU A 442 -16.66 13.35 -4.34
C GLU A 442 -18.04 12.91 -3.85
N GLY A 443 -18.83 12.24 -4.72
CA GLY A 443 -20.19 11.77 -4.43
C GLY A 443 -21.27 12.81 -4.70
N LYS A 444 -20.96 13.90 -5.42
CA LYS A 444 -21.96 14.88 -5.84
C LYS A 444 -22.78 14.32 -6.99
N ILE A 445 -24.07 14.53 -6.90
CA ILE A 445 -25.03 14.06 -7.89
C ILE A 445 -25.38 15.21 -8.82
N SER A 446 -25.33 14.96 -10.14
CA SER A 446 -25.84 15.86 -11.17
C SER A 446 -26.88 15.16 -12.01
N VAL A 447 -28.00 15.82 -12.28
CA VAL A 447 -29.17 15.25 -12.96
C VAL A 447 -29.45 15.98 -14.27
N GLY A 448 -29.65 15.23 -15.35
CA GLY A 448 -29.99 15.76 -16.68
C GLY A 448 -28.78 16.00 -17.59
N ASP A 449 -29.05 16.68 -18.74
CA ASP A 449 -28.03 17.05 -19.71
C ASP A 449 -28.42 18.41 -20.36
N PRO A 450 -27.73 19.53 -20.03
CA PRO A 450 -26.64 19.66 -19.08
C PRO A 450 -27.05 19.31 -17.63
N GLY A 451 -26.12 18.73 -16.85
CA GLY A 451 -26.37 18.27 -15.48
C GLY A 451 -26.60 19.43 -14.50
N THR A 452 -27.58 19.29 -13.62
CA THR A 452 -27.83 20.20 -12.50
C THR A 452 -27.51 19.48 -11.20
N GLU A 453 -26.72 20.10 -10.32
CA GLU A 453 -26.38 19.53 -9.02
C GLU A 453 -27.64 19.32 -8.17
N ALA A 454 -27.74 18.16 -7.55
CA ALA A 454 -28.87 17.75 -6.74
C ALA A 454 -28.41 16.85 -5.58
N THR A 455 -29.13 16.88 -4.47
CA THR A 455 -28.95 15.93 -3.36
C THR A 455 -29.88 14.72 -3.47
N THR A 456 -30.88 14.79 -4.34
CA THR A 456 -31.90 13.78 -4.58
C THR A 456 -32.34 13.86 -6.02
N VAL A 457 -32.46 12.73 -6.69
CA VAL A 457 -33.03 12.66 -8.05
C VAL A 457 -34.54 12.80 -7.95
N GLU A 458 -35.04 13.95 -8.35
CA GLU A 458 -36.47 14.24 -8.33
C GLU A 458 -37.14 13.84 -9.65
N VAL A 459 -38.16 12.95 -9.58
CA VAL A 459 -38.82 12.37 -10.74
C VAL A 459 -40.30 12.69 -10.74
N GLU A 460 -40.71 13.55 -11.64
CA GLU A 460 -42.12 13.92 -11.81
C GLU A 460 -42.85 12.99 -12.80
N ASN A 461 -44.05 12.47 -12.44
CA ASN A 461 -45.03 12.06 -13.45
C ASN A 461 -46.20 13.03 -13.50
N LYS A 462 -46.58 13.36 -14.71
CA LYS A 462 -47.77 14.19 -14.98
C LYS A 462 -49.00 13.32 -15.09
N SER A 463 -50.12 13.78 -14.52
CA SER A 463 -51.41 13.11 -14.66
C SER A 463 -51.94 13.25 -16.10
N GLY A 464 -52.68 12.24 -16.55
CA GLY A 464 -53.27 12.22 -17.91
C GLY A 464 -52.51 11.30 -18.87
N THR A 465 -53.10 10.99 -19.99
CA THR A 465 -52.50 10.17 -21.04
C THR A 465 -51.63 11.05 -21.96
N ILE A 466 -50.46 10.56 -22.30
CA ILE A 466 -49.70 11.18 -23.40
C ILE A 466 -50.51 11.00 -24.67
N LEU A 467 -50.96 12.11 -25.23
CA LEU A 467 -51.57 12.04 -26.57
C LEU A 467 -50.48 11.56 -27.55
N PRO A 468 -50.84 10.59 -28.44
CA PRO A 468 -49.87 10.15 -29.43
C PRO A 468 -49.28 11.33 -30.15
N SER A 469 -47.97 11.43 -30.21
CA SER A 469 -47.29 12.46 -31.00
C SER A 469 -47.70 12.28 -32.46
N THR A 470 -48.49 13.20 -32.97
CA THR A 470 -48.90 13.20 -34.37
C THR A 470 -47.77 13.63 -35.31
N GLY A 471 -46.56 13.88 -34.75
CA GLY A 471 -45.36 14.34 -35.47
C GLY A 471 -44.38 13.21 -35.89
N GLY A 472 -44.79 11.94 -35.83
CA GLY A 472 -43.95 10.85 -36.35
C GLY A 472 -43.89 10.78 -37.88
N ASN A 473 -43.04 9.89 -38.43
CA ASN A 473 -42.85 9.70 -39.88
C ASN A 473 -44.12 9.61 -40.73
N GLY A 474 -45.28 9.29 -40.13
CA GLY A 474 -46.59 9.27 -40.77
C GLY A 474 -47.09 10.70 -41.21
N THR A 475 -46.77 11.73 -40.43
CA THR A 475 -47.20 13.11 -40.77
C THR A 475 -46.45 13.63 -42.00
N SER A 476 -45.14 13.33 -42.10
CA SER A 476 -44.34 13.69 -43.30
C SER A 476 -44.87 12.98 -44.53
N LEU A 477 -45.32 11.73 -44.41
CA LEU A 477 -45.91 10.97 -45.51
C LEU A 477 -47.29 11.58 -45.94
N ILE A 478 -48.12 12.02 -44.99
CA ILE A 478 -49.41 12.67 -45.26
C ILE A 478 -49.20 14.01 -45.96
N TYR A 479 -48.26 14.84 -45.51
CA TYR A 479 -47.93 16.09 -46.18
C TYR A 479 -47.35 15.88 -47.58
N PHE A 480 -46.50 14.84 -47.76
CA PHE A 480 -45.94 14.49 -49.05
C PHE A 480 -47.05 14.02 -50.00
N LEU A 481 -47.93 13.13 -49.58
CA LEU A 481 -49.10 12.67 -50.37
C LEU A 481 -50.06 13.82 -50.68
N GLY A 482 -50.31 14.72 -49.72
CA GLY A 482 -51.13 15.91 -49.92
C GLY A 482 -50.53 16.88 -50.98
N ALA A 483 -49.21 17.10 -50.92
CA ALA A 483 -48.51 17.94 -51.90
C ALA A 483 -48.52 17.29 -53.31
N VAL A 484 -48.35 15.99 -53.44
CA VAL A 484 -48.44 15.26 -54.71
C VAL A 484 -49.86 15.35 -55.31
N LEU A 485 -50.89 15.17 -54.50
CA LEU A 485 -52.28 15.31 -54.93
C LEU A 485 -52.60 16.74 -55.40
N ALA A 486 -52.09 17.77 -54.71
CA ALA A 486 -52.27 19.18 -55.11
C ALA A 486 -51.62 19.48 -56.48
N LEU A 487 -50.38 18.96 -56.69
CA LEU A 487 -49.64 19.07 -57.93
C LEU A 487 -50.35 18.35 -59.09
N VAL A 488 -50.82 17.14 -58.88
CA VAL A 488 -51.60 16.37 -59.91
C VAL A 488 -52.90 17.10 -60.27
N SER A 489 -53.61 17.59 -59.24
CA SER A 489 -54.85 18.35 -59.46
C SER A 489 -54.58 19.66 -60.25
N GLY A 490 -53.47 20.35 -59.96
CA GLY A 490 -53.05 21.53 -60.70
C GLY A 490 -52.74 21.25 -62.17
N VAL A 491 -51.98 20.14 -62.42
CA VAL A 491 -51.67 19.72 -63.80
C VAL A 491 -52.90 19.32 -64.57
N VAL A 492 -53.87 18.61 -63.97
CA VAL A 492 -55.17 18.25 -64.59
C VAL A 492 -56.03 19.49 -64.95
N LEU A 493 -56.04 20.45 -64.04
CA LEU A 493 -56.74 21.72 -64.29
C LEU A 493 -56.11 22.50 -65.44
N ILE A 494 -54.81 22.58 -65.51
CA ILE A 494 -54.07 23.33 -66.59
C ILE A 494 -54.29 22.62 -67.94
N THR A 495 -54.18 21.26 -67.96
CA THR A 495 -54.43 20.49 -69.19
C THR A 495 -55.87 20.57 -69.65
N LYS A 496 -56.86 20.60 -68.75
CA LYS A 496 -58.25 20.75 -69.04
C LYS A 496 -58.57 22.20 -69.58
N GLN A 497 -57.87 23.21 -69.03
CA GLN A 497 -57.98 24.57 -69.56
C GLN A 497 -57.36 24.73 -70.97
N ARG A 498 -56.21 24.10 -71.25
CA ARG A 498 -55.58 24.09 -72.54
C ARG A 498 -56.42 23.35 -73.59
N MET A 499 -57.10 22.23 -73.24
CA MET A 499 -57.98 21.49 -74.12
C MET A 499 -59.33 22.21 -74.43
N LYS A 500 -59.69 23.26 -73.64
CA LYS A 500 -60.88 24.13 -73.90
C LYS A 500 -60.59 25.30 -74.79
N ASN A 501 -59.30 25.64 -74.97
CA ASN A 501 -58.89 26.79 -75.75
C ASN A 501 -58.22 26.42 -77.08
N ASN A 502 -58.31 25.16 -77.50
CA ASN A 502 -58.10 24.62 -78.83
C ASN A 502 -59.44 24.04 -79.32
#